data_9b47460a8efd55e83e3fc9b6e3eaad25
#
_entry.id   9b47460a8efd55e83e3fc9b6e3eaad25
#
_cell.length_a   1.000
_cell.length_b   1.000
_cell.length_c   1.000
_cell.angle_alpha   90.00
_cell.angle_beta   90.00
_cell.angle_gamma   90.00
#
_symmetry.space_group_name_H-M   'P 1'
#
loop_
_entity.id
_entity.type
_entity.pdbx_description
1 polymer ?
#
loop_
_entity_poly.entity_id
_entity_poly.type
_entity_poly.pdbx_seq_one_letter_code
_entity_poly.pdbx_strand_id
1 'polypeptide(L)'
;MTDIEYIKYLRQKAIALKFSFPPNFKRYNSKRLLRCYNGVGAEWMPDWLVSVITYICDELEAAALIHDFEYTHGAKNYWRFTVANVRLAYNAAKSRRPLLGIAAMIVCQLFGWYAYKNGKELLSNGTAP
;
A
#
# COMPACT_ATOMS: atom_id res chain seq x y z
N MET A 1 -14.06 14.85 -4.34
CA MET A 1 -12.65 14.77 -3.92
C MET A 1 -11.81 14.30 -5.08
N THR A 2 -10.75 15.02 -5.42
CA THR A 2 -9.82 14.59 -6.47
C THR A 2 -8.94 13.45 -5.97
N ASP A 3 -8.27 12.75 -6.89
CA ASP A 3 -7.36 11.68 -6.52
C ASP A 3 -6.21 12.18 -5.64
N ILE A 4 -5.68 13.38 -5.95
CA ILE A 4 -4.61 13.96 -5.14
C ILE A 4 -5.11 14.32 -3.74
N GLU A 5 -6.31 14.85 -3.63
CA GLU A 5 -6.92 15.15 -2.32
C GLU A 5 -7.12 13.87 -1.51
N TYR A 6 -7.52 12.78 -2.16
CA TYR A 6 -7.67 11.50 -1.49
C TYR A 6 -6.33 10.97 -0.97
N ILE A 7 -5.26 11.08 -1.76
CA ILE A 7 -3.93 10.69 -1.31
C ILE A 7 -3.47 11.54 -0.11
N LYS A 8 -3.74 12.85 -0.13
CA LYS A 8 -3.45 13.72 1.02
C LYS A 8 -4.21 13.27 2.26
N TYR A 9 -5.47 12.94 2.09
CA TYR A 9 -6.31 12.44 3.17
C TYR A 9 -5.74 11.14 3.76
N LEU A 10 -5.37 10.19 2.91
CA LEU A 10 -4.81 8.92 3.37
C LEU A 10 -3.49 9.12 4.12
N ARG A 11 -2.62 10.00 3.61
CA ARG A 11 -1.35 10.31 4.28
C ARG A 11 -1.58 10.90 5.66
N GLN A 12 -2.48 11.88 5.77
CA GLN A 12 -2.79 12.51 7.05
C GLN A 12 -3.37 11.52 8.03
N LYS A 13 -4.22 10.62 7.56
CA LYS A 13 -4.79 9.56 8.38
C LYS A 13 -3.71 8.61 8.90
N ALA A 14 -2.77 8.24 8.05
CA ALA A 14 -1.64 7.38 8.44
C ALA A 14 -0.78 8.06 9.52
N ILE A 15 -0.53 9.35 9.37
CA ILE A 15 0.22 10.11 10.36
C ILE A 15 -0.54 10.18 11.70
N ALA A 16 -1.83 10.46 11.65
CA ALA A 16 -2.68 10.55 12.85
C ALA A 16 -2.75 9.22 13.60
N LEU A 17 -2.79 8.11 12.88
CA LEU A 17 -2.83 6.77 13.46
C LEU A 17 -1.45 6.24 13.86
N LYS A 18 -0.40 7.03 13.64
CA LYS A 18 0.99 6.69 13.97
C LYS A 18 1.45 5.40 13.27
N PHE A 19 1.17 5.31 11.98
CA PHE A 19 1.63 4.19 11.17
C PHE A 19 3.15 4.16 11.08
N SER A 20 3.69 2.98 10.82
CA SER A 20 5.09 2.82 10.46
C SER A 20 5.29 3.25 9.01
N PHE A 21 6.35 4.04 8.75
CA PHE A 21 6.67 4.56 7.43
C PHE A 21 8.02 4.04 6.96
N PRO A 22 8.14 3.65 5.69
CA PRO A 22 9.45 3.37 5.11
C PRO A 22 10.26 4.66 4.92
N PRO A 23 11.57 4.55 4.76
CA PRO A 23 12.40 5.72 4.47
C PRO A 23 11.87 6.49 3.26
N ASN A 24 11.92 7.81 3.34
CA ASN A 24 11.56 8.76 2.28
C ASN A 24 10.06 8.89 1.98
N PHE A 25 9.18 8.07 2.56
CA PHE A 25 7.74 8.19 2.28
C PHE A 25 7.24 9.62 2.52
N LYS A 26 7.61 10.22 3.64
CA LYS A 26 7.14 11.57 4.00
C LYS A 26 7.70 12.67 3.08
N ARG A 27 8.78 12.38 2.37
CA ARG A 27 9.40 13.35 1.44
C ARG A 27 8.70 13.42 0.10
N TYR A 28 7.94 12.37 -0.26
CA TYR A 28 7.28 12.31 -1.55
C TYR A 28 6.03 13.18 -1.52
N ASN A 29 5.82 13.98 -2.57
CA ASN A 29 4.61 14.75 -2.69
C ASN A 29 3.42 13.85 -3.08
N SER A 30 2.22 14.37 -2.91
CA SER A 30 1.00 13.59 -3.14
C SER A 30 0.87 13.11 -4.59
N LYS A 31 1.36 13.88 -5.55
CA LYS A 31 1.32 13.50 -6.95
C LYS A 31 2.16 12.26 -7.23
N ARG A 32 3.36 12.17 -6.64
CA ARG A 32 4.21 11.00 -6.78
C ARG A 32 3.66 9.80 -6.04
N LEU A 33 3.08 10.01 -4.87
CA LEU A 33 2.43 8.93 -4.13
C LEU A 33 1.26 8.36 -4.92
N LEU A 34 0.51 9.20 -5.61
CA LEU A 34 -0.58 8.74 -6.46
C LEU A 34 -0.09 7.79 -7.56
N ARG A 35 1.11 8.02 -8.09
CA ARG A 35 1.71 7.14 -9.10
C ARG A 35 2.10 5.77 -8.56
N CYS A 36 2.22 5.63 -7.26
CA CYS A 36 2.53 4.35 -6.61
C CYS A 36 1.27 3.60 -6.21
N TYR A 37 0.16 4.30 -6.05
CA TYR A 37 -1.02 3.77 -5.38
C TYR A 37 -1.88 2.92 -6.30
N ASN A 38 -2.02 1.65 -5.95
CA ASN A 38 -2.88 0.70 -6.65
C ASN A 38 -4.15 0.37 -5.85
N GLY A 39 -4.31 0.98 -4.68
CA GLY A 39 -5.43 0.68 -3.80
C GLY A 39 -5.24 -0.63 -3.05
N VAL A 40 -6.34 -1.13 -2.49
CA VAL A 40 -6.32 -2.37 -1.72
C VAL A 40 -6.49 -3.54 -2.67
N GLY A 41 -5.49 -3.81 -3.46
CA GLY A 41 -5.54 -4.96 -4.35
C GLY A 41 -4.44 -4.92 -5.37
N ALA A 42 -3.83 -6.07 -5.61
CA ALA A 42 -2.90 -6.26 -6.69
C ALA A 42 -3.66 -6.74 -7.94
N GLU A 43 -3.07 -6.57 -9.11
CA GLU A 43 -3.67 -7.01 -10.36
C GLU A 43 -4.07 -8.49 -10.35
N TRP A 44 -3.34 -9.31 -9.55
CA TRP A 44 -3.62 -10.73 -9.43
C TRP A 44 -4.83 -11.05 -8.54
N MET A 45 -5.35 -10.07 -7.77
CA MET A 45 -6.49 -10.31 -6.88
C MET A 45 -7.80 -10.28 -7.66
N PRO A 46 -8.72 -11.23 -7.39
CA PRO A 46 -10.05 -11.16 -7.99
C PRO A 46 -10.79 -9.89 -7.59
N ASP A 47 -11.58 -9.35 -8.49
CA ASP A 47 -12.32 -8.10 -8.24
C ASP A 47 -13.23 -8.20 -7.02
N TRP A 48 -13.86 -9.36 -6.79
CA TRP A 48 -14.73 -9.54 -5.63
C TRP A 48 -13.97 -9.39 -4.31
N LEU A 49 -12.72 -9.87 -4.27
CA LEU A 49 -11.89 -9.77 -3.07
C LEU A 49 -11.48 -8.33 -2.82
N VAL A 50 -11.08 -7.61 -3.86
CA VAL A 50 -10.75 -6.18 -3.78
C VAL A 50 -11.95 -5.40 -3.27
N SER A 51 -13.14 -5.67 -3.80
CA SER A 51 -14.36 -4.99 -3.38
C SER A 51 -14.70 -5.23 -1.92
N VAL A 52 -14.56 -6.47 -1.46
CA VAL A 52 -14.81 -6.81 -0.05
C VAL A 52 -13.86 -6.06 0.87
N ILE A 53 -12.56 -6.07 0.56
CA ILE A 53 -11.55 -5.41 1.38
C ILE A 53 -11.79 -3.89 1.39
N THR A 54 -12.04 -3.29 0.25
CA THR A 54 -12.29 -1.85 0.14
C THR A 54 -13.54 -1.43 0.91
N TYR A 55 -14.59 -2.23 0.82
CA TYR A 55 -15.85 -1.94 1.53
C TYR A 55 -15.68 -1.99 3.05
N ILE A 56 -14.87 -2.93 3.55
CA ILE A 56 -14.75 -3.15 4.99
C ILE A 56 -13.86 -2.10 5.66
N CYS A 57 -12.93 -1.44 4.93
CA CYS A 57 -11.80 -0.83 5.63
C CYS A 57 -11.17 0.39 4.96
N ASP A 58 -11.70 1.60 5.24
CA ASP A 58 -11.03 2.85 4.82
C ASP A 58 -9.61 2.96 5.39
N GLU A 59 -9.41 2.52 6.63
CA GLU A 59 -8.10 2.59 7.28
C GLU A 59 -7.08 1.70 6.58
N LEU A 60 -7.53 0.59 6.02
CA LEU A 60 -6.65 -0.30 5.26
C LEU A 60 -6.15 0.36 3.98
N GLU A 61 -6.92 1.28 3.41
CA GLU A 61 -6.48 2.06 2.25
C GLU A 61 -5.23 2.88 2.56
N ALA A 62 -5.17 3.50 3.75
CA ALA A 62 -3.98 4.25 4.16
C ALA A 62 -2.77 3.32 4.34
N ALA A 63 -2.98 2.15 4.92
CA ALA A 63 -1.92 1.15 5.04
C ALA A 63 -1.49 0.63 3.67
N ALA A 64 -2.44 0.47 2.75
CA ALA A 64 -2.15 0.04 1.39
C ALA A 64 -1.33 1.08 0.62
N LEU A 65 -1.56 2.37 0.84
CA LEU A 65 -0.75 3.41 0.22
C LEU A 65 0.73 3.27 0.59
N ILE A 66 1.02 3.04 1.87
CA ILE A 66 2.38 2.85 2.34
C ILE A 66 2.98 1.57 1.73
N HIS A 67 2.21 0.50 1.70
CA HIS A 67 2.63 -0.78 1.13
C HIS A 67 2.94 -0.66 -0.37
N ASP A 68 2.08 0.03 -1.10
CA ASP A 68 2.29 0.27 -2.53
C ASP A 68 3.54 1.12 -2.77
N PHE A 69 3.79 2.11 -1.91
CA PHE A 69 5.01 2.91 -1.98
C PHE A 69 6.25 2.03 -1.79
N GLU A 70 6.23 1.13 -0.81
CA GLU A 70 7.36 0.22 -0.60
C GLU A 70 7.55 -0.74 -1.78
N TYR A 71 6.46 -1.22 -2.37
CA TYR A 71 6.54 -2.07 -3.54
C TYR A 71 7.12 -1.35 -4.75
N THR A 72 6.95 -0.04 -4.80
CA THR A 72 7.48 0.79 -5.89
C THR A 72 8.94 1.18 -5.65
N HIS A 73 9.27 1.63 -4.43
CA HIS A 73 10.55 2.28 -4.13
C HIS A 73 11.47 1.50 -3.22
N GLY A 74 11.01 0.38 -2.66
CA GLY A 74 11.86 -0.43 -1.80
C GLY A 74 12.99 -1.10 -2.58
N ALA A 75 14.08 -1.41 -1.90
CA ALA A 75 15.15 -2.20 -2.48
C ALA A 75 14.60 -3.56 -2.90
N LYS A 76 14.96 -4.01 -4.10
CA LYS A 76 14.36 -5.21 -4.72
C LYS A 76 15.04 -6.48 -4.25
N ASN A 77 14.96 -6.75 -2.94
CA ASN A 77 15.45 -7.98 -2.34
C ASN A 77 14.36 -8.58 -1.44
N TYR A 78 14.50 -9.86 -1.14
CA TYR A 78 13.47 -10.61 -0.43
C TYR A 78 13.27 -10.12 1.01
N TRP A 79 14.34 -9.67 1.66
CA TRP A 79 14.24 -9.12 3.01
C TRP A 79 13.35 -7.86 3.05
N ARG A 80 13.58 -6.93 2.14
CA ARG A 80 12.78 -5.71 2.06
C ARG A 80 11.34 -5.97 1.64
N PHE A 81 11.14 -6.96 0.78
CA PHE A 81 9.81 -7.45 0.46
C PHE A 81 9.07 -7.92 1.72
N THR A 82 9.73 -8.74 2.53
CA THR A 82 9.15 -9.24 3.79
C THR A 82 8.86 -8.08 4.75
N VAL A 83 9.78 -7.12 4.88
CA VAL A 83 9.58 -5.96 5.74
C VAL A 83 8.35 -5.16 5.30
N ALA A 84 8.16 -4.98 3.99
CA ALA A 84 6.99 -4.27 3.47
C ALA A 84 5.69 -4.97 3.86
N ASN A 85 5.65 -6.29 3.77
CA ASN A 85 4.46 -7.07 4.12
C ASN A 85 4.19 -7.05 5.63
N VAL A 86 5.23 -7.14 6.46
CA VAL A 86 5.11 -7.06 7.91
C VAL A 86 4.62 -5.66 8.32
N ARG A 87 5.14 -4.62 7.67
CA ARG A 87 4.68 -3.25 7.93
C ARG A 87 3.20 -3.07 7.59
N LEU A 88 2.74 -3.71 6.52
CA LEU A 88 1.32 -3.71 6.19
C LEU A 88 0.48 -4.28 7.33
N ALA A 89 0.89 -5.43 7.88
CA ALA A 89 0.18 -6.03 9.02
C ALA A 89 0.23 -5.12 10.25
N TYR A 90 1.38 -4.53 10.55
CA TYR A 90 1.54 -3.61 11.67
C TYR A 90 0.60 -2.41 11.52
N ASN A 91 0.56 -1.80 10.36
CA ASN A 91 -0.28 -0.62 10.11
C ASN A 91 -1.77 -0.99 10.14
N ALA A 92 -2.13 -2.16 9.65
CA ALA A 92 -3.50 -2.65 9.74
C ALA A 92 -3.92 -2.86 11.21
N ALA A 93 -3.01 -3.33 12.04
CA ALA A 93 -3.29 -3.47 13.48
C ALA A 93 -3.50 -2.10 14.13
N LYS A 94 -2.74 -1.07 13.71
CA LYS A 94 -2.96 0.30 14.16
C LYS A 94 -4.33 0.83 13.72
N SER A 95 -4.87 0.31 12.63
CA SER A 95 -6.21 0.62 12.13
C SER A 95 -7.31 -0.22 12.79
N ARG A 96 -6.96 -1.00 13.81
CA ARG A 96 -7.87 -1.92 14.51
C ARG A 96 -8.37 -3.06 13.62
N ARG A 97 -7.57 -3.46 12.63
CA ARG A 97 -7.88 -4.58 11.73
C ARG A 97 -6.74 -5.61 11.70
N PRO A 98 -6.33 -6.14 12.89
CA PRO A 98 -5.15 -7.01 12.94
C PRO A 98 -5.32 -8.31 12.14
N LEU A 99 -6.48 -8.93 12.20
CA LEU A 99 -6.68 -10.20 11.49
C LEU A 99 -6.67 -10.02 9.98
N LEU A 100 -7.28 -8.94 9.50
CA LEU A 100 -7.27 -8.62 8.08
C LEU A 100 -5.86 -8.28 7.60
N GLY A 101 -5.10 -7.56 8.43
CA GLY A 101 -3.70 -7.25 8.15
C GLY A 101 -2.83 -8.49 8.07
N ILE A 102 -3.00 -9.44 8.98
CA ILE A 102 -2.25 -10.70 8.95
C ILE A 102 -2.60 -11.50 7.70
N ALA A 103 -3.89 -11.58 7.36
CA ALA A 103 -4.31 -12.26 6.14
C ALA A 103 -3.72 -11.63 4.89
N ALA A 104 -3.75 -10.30 4.80
CA ALA A 104 -3.16 -9.57 3.68
C ALA A 104 -1.64 -9.79 3.61
N MET A 105 -0.96 -9.77 4.75
CA MET A 105 0.48 -10.03 4.83
C MET A 105 0.81 -11.43 4.30
N ILE A 106 0.07 -12.44 4.72
CA ILE A 106 0.30 -13.82 4.27
C ILE A 106 0.09 -13.94 2.76
N VAL A 107 -0.99 -13.38 2.24
CA VAL A 107 -1.28 -13.41 0.80
C VAL A 107 -0.17 -12.70 0.02
N CYS A 108 0.26 -11.53 0.47
CA CYS A 108 1.34 -10.80 -0.19
C CYS A 108 2.65 -11.56 -0.12
N GLN A 109 2.95 -12.22 1.02
CA GLN A 109 4.19 -12.98 1.16
C GLN A 109 4.23 -14.17 0.20
N LEU A 110 3.09 -14.84 0.01
CA LEU A 110 3.02 -16.02 -0.87
C LEU A 110 2.98 -15.65 -2.35
N PHE A 111 2.33 -14.54 -2.71
CA PHE A 111 2.04 -14.25 -4.11
C PHE A 111 2.57 -12.89 -4.60
N GLY A 112 3.06 -12.04 -3.72
CA GLY A 112 3.39 -10.65 -4.06
C GLY A 112 4.80 -10.42 -4.58
N TRP A 113 5.66 -11.42 -4.58
CA TRP A 113 7.07 -11.22 -4.94
C TRP A 113 7.25 -10.64 -6.35
N TYR A 114 6.50 -11.14 -7.32
CA TYR A 114 6.58 -10.61 -8.68
C TYR A 114 6.20 -9.12 -8.74
N ALA A 115 5.12 -8.74 -8.08
CA ALA A 115 4.69 -7.36 -8.03
C ALA A 115 5.71 -6.46 -7.33
N TYR A 116 6.30 -6.93 -6.23
CA TYR A 116 7.33 -6.19 -5.52
C TYR A 116 8.58 -6.00 -6.37
N LYS A 117 9.05 -7.08 -6.97
CA LYS A 117 10.26 -7.09 -7.78
C LYS A 117 10.16 -6.14 -8.96
N ASN A 118 8.98 -6.03 -9.58
CA ASN A 118 8.75 -5.25 -10.77
C ASN A 118 8.01 -3.93 -10.54
N GLY A 119 7.75 -3.57 -9.27
CA GLY A 119 7.01 -2.36 -8.94
C GLY A 119 7.77 -1.10 -9.37
N LYS A 120 7.04 -0.15 -9.96
CA LYS A 120 7.58 1.15 -10.36
C LYS A 120 6.45 2.17 -10.43
N GLU A 121 6.81 3.44 -10.36
CA GLU A 121 5.84 4.52 -10.49
C GLU A 121 5.18 4.48 -11.87
N LEU A 122 3.88 4.75 -11.89
CA LEU A 122 3.13 4.89 -13.13
C LEU A 122 3.16 6.35 -13.57
N LEU A 123 3.02 6.57 -14.88
CA LEU A 123 2.79 7.91 -15.39
C LEU A 123 1.36 8.37 -15.06
N SER A 124 1.11 9.67 -15.20
CA SER A 124 -0.25 10.17 -15.16
C SER A 124 -1.11 9.35 -16.13
N ASN A 125 -2.36 9.05 -15.75
CA ASN A 125 -3.28 8.15 -16.46
C ASN A 125 -2.99 6.65 -16.27
N GLY A 126 -2.14 6.28 -15.30
CA GLY A 126 -1.89 4.89 -14.96
C GLY A 126 -0.98 4.14 -15.91
N THR A 127 -0.31 4.81 -16.83
CA THR A 127 0.67 4.17 -17.72
C THR A 127 2.06 4.15 -17.08
N ALA A 128 2.84 3.12 -17.40
CA ALA A 128 4.21 3.03 -16.91
C ALA A 128 5.10 4.11 -17.55
N PRO A 129 6.09 4.61 -16.82
CA PRO A 129 7.07 5.56 -17.39
C PRO A 129 7.86 4.96 -18.54
#